data_e9fc7e19f83f64564de7349df16b1db1
#
_entry.id   e9fc7e19f83f64564de7349df16b1db1
#
_cell.length_a   1.000
_cell.length_b   1.000
_cell.length_c   1.000
_cell.angle_alpha   90.00
_cell.angle_beta   90.00
_cell.angle_gamma   90.00
#
_symmetry.space_group_name_H-M   'P 1'
#
loop_
_entity.id
_entity.type
_entity.pdbx_description
1 polymer ?
#
loop_
_entity_poly.entity_id
_entity_poly.type
_entity_poly.pdbx_seq_one_letter_code
_entity_poly.pdbx_strand_id
1 'polypeptide(L)'
;MATLIVRYPAAKGGRFDRDYYLATHLPLARAAWSEFGLQSAEVLFPATGPTPLVAMVILRFREQADINAALSSPGTARVIGDVANFTDITPTIFRADDE
;
A
#
# COMPACT_ATOMS: atom_id res chain seq x y z
N MET A 1 -11.22 10.43 -10.12
CA MET A 1 -9.99 9.70 -9.74
C MET A 1 -10.33 8.66 -8.68
N ALA A 2 -9.70 7.53 -8.72
CA ALA A 2 -9.94 6.43 -7.78
C ALA A 2 -8.75 6.30 -6.82
N THR A 3 -9.03 5.95 -5.57
CA THR A 3 -8.01 5.83 -4.54
C THR A 3 -8.10 4.47 -3.87
N LEU A 4 -6.95 3.83 -3.72
CA LEU A 4 -6.79 2.60 -2.95
C LEU A 4 -5.99 2.95 -1.71
N ILE A 5 -6.56 2.73 -0.54
CA ILE A 5 -5.89 3.01 0.73
C ILE A 5 -5.57 1.68 1.40
N VAL A 6 -4.28 1.51 1.73
CA VAL A 6 -3.80 0.33 2.45
C VAL A 6 -3.40 0.79 3.85
N ARG A 7 -4.02 0.20 4.87
CA ARG A 7 -3.78 0.57 6.26
C ARG A 7 -3.13 -0.60 6.98
N TYR A 8 -2.12 -0.31 7.77
CA TYR A 8 -1.43 -1.29 8.60
C TYR A 8 -1.79 -1.03 10.06
N PRO A 9 -2.79 -1.75 10.60
CA PRO A 9 -3.24 -1.52 11.98
C PRO A 9 -2.12 -1.84 12.98
N ALA A 10 -2.04 -1.04 14.04
CA ALA A 10 -1.13 -1.35 15.13
C ALA A 10 -1.57 -2.65 15.79
N ALA A 11 -0.63 -3.57 15.96
CA ALA A 11 -0.88 -4.86 16.59
C ALA A 11 0.16 -5.10 17.66
N LYS A 12 -0.26 -5.70 18.76
CA LYS A 12 0.65 -6.02 19.85
C LYS A 12 1.75 -6.95 19.35
N GLY A 13 3.00 -6.52 19.47
CA GLY A 13 4.15 -7.26 18.97
C GLY A 13 4.33 -7.19 17.47
N GLY A 14 3.52 -6.38 16.78
CA GLY A 14 3.62 -6.23 15.34
C GLY A 14 4.92 -5.52 14.93
N ARG A 15 5.51 -6.00 13.84
CA ARG A 15 6.76 -5.47 13.30
C ARG A 15 6.45 -4.69 12.02
N PHE A 16 7.13 -3.56 11.82
CA PHE A 16 7.05 -2.84 10.55
C PHE A 16 8.40 -2.16 10.26
N ASP A 17 9.07 -2.61 9.21
CA ASP A 17 10.37 -2.10 8.81
C ASP A 17 10.18 -0.96 7.80
N ARG A 18 10.23 0.28 8.30
CA ARG A 18 10.01 1.47 7.49
C ARG A 18 11.07 1.64 6.40
N ASP A 19 12.31 1.37 6.73
CA ASP A 19 13.41 1.54 5.76
C ASP A 19 13.26 0.58 4.60
N TYR A 20 12.96 -0.68 4.87
CA TYR A 20 12.71 -1.66 3.83
C TYR A 20 11.51 -1.25 2.98
N TYR A 21 10.43 -0.80 3.62
CA TYR A 21 9.22 -0.38 2.92
C TYR A 21 9.53 0.71 1.89
N LEU A 22 10.24 1.74 2.32
CA LEU A 22 10.55 2.89 1.46
C LEU A 22 11.56 2.55 0.37
N ALA A 23 12.56 1.72 0.70
CA ALA A 23 13.65 1.40 -0.23
C ALA A 23 13.27 0.31 -1.23
N THR A 24 12.40 -0.61 -0.87
CA THR A 24 12.14 -1.82 -1.66
C THR A 24 10.68 -2.03 -1.99
N HIS A 25 9.80 -2.03 -0.99
CA HIS A 25 8.39 -2.39 -1.22
C HIS A 25 7.63 -1.34 -2.03
N LEU A 26 7.75 -0.08 -1.68
CA LEU A 26 7.04 1.00 -2.38
C LEU A 26 7.49 1.12 -3.83
N PRO A 27 8.80 1.09 -4.15
CA PRO A 27 9.23 1.04 -5.55
C PRO A 27 8.74 -0.18 -6.31
N LEU A 28 8.66 -1.34 -5.65
CA LEU A 28 8.12 -2.55 -6.26
C LEU A 28 6.65 -2.38 -6.65
N ALA A 29 5.85 -1.79 -5.76
CA ALA A 29 4.44 -1.50 -6.03
C ALA A 29 4.29 -0.52 -7.18
N ARG A 30 5.09 0.56 -7.20
CA ARG A 30 5.08 1.52 -8.30
C ARG A 30 5.41 0.88 -9.63
N ALA A 31 6.43 0.03 -9.66
CA ALA A 31 6.83 -0.66 -10.88
C ALA A 31 5.75 -1.62 -11.36
N ALA A 32 5.08 -2.31 -10.44
CA ALA A 32 4.04 -3.27 -10.78
C ALA A 32 2.78 -2.60 -11.32
N TRP A 33 2.43 -1.41 -10.82
CA TRP A 33 1.12 -0.79 -11.08
C TRP A 33 1.15 0.46 -11.95
N SER A 34 2.32 1.00 -12.29
CA SER A 34 2.41 2.21 -13.12
C SER A 34 1.74 2.03 -14.48
N GLU A 35 1.88 0.87 -15.10
CA GLU A 35 1.25 0.60 -16.38
C GLU A 35 -0.26 0.41 -16.30
N PHE A 36 -0.80 0.26 -15.10
CA PHE A 36 -2.24 0.10 -14.86
C PHE A 36 -2.91 1.37 -14.35
N GLY A 37 -2.29 2.53 -14.58
CA GLY A 37 -2.93 3.79 -14.27
C GLY A 37 -2.60 4.38 -12.91
N LEU A 38 -1.63 3.83 -12.19
CA LEU A 38 -1.19 4.41 -10.93
C LEU A 38 -0.57 5.79 -11.19
N GLN A 39 -1.13 6.82 -10.57
CA GLN A 39 -0.69 8.22 -10.73
C GLN A 39 0.28 8.63 -9.63
N SER A 40 0.02 8.21 -8.41
CA SER A 40 0.86 8.56 -7.27
C SER A 40 0.74 7.52 -6.16
N ALA A 41 1.78 7.46 -5.34
CA ALA A 41 1.82 6.60 -4.17
C ALA A 41 2.45 7.39 -3.03
N GLU A 42 1.72 7.51 -1.93
CA GLU A 42 2.18 8.21 -0.74
C GLU A 42 2.08 7.27 0.45
N VAL A 43 3.07 7.33 1.35
CA VAL A 43 3.01 6.60 2.60
C VAL A 43 3.07 7.60 3.75
N LEU A 44 2.21 7.40 4.73
CA LEU A 44 2.14 8.22 5.93
C LEU A 44 2.48 7.35 7.13
N PHE A 45 3.39 7.83 7.95
CA PHE A 45 3.70 7.19 9.23
C PHE A 45 3.20 8.09 10.36
N PRO A 46 2.77 7.52 11.49
CA PRO A 46 2.29 8.34 12.60
C PRO A 46 3.39 9.29 13.08
N ALA A 47 2.99 10.53 13.36
CA ALA A 47 3.93 11.56 13.84
C ALA A 47 4.34 11.28 15.28
N THR A 48 3.39 10.82 16.10
CA THR A 48 3.61 10.46 17.49
C THR A 48 2.79 9.24 17.82
N GLY A 49 3.25 8.40 18.75
CA GLY A 49 2.51 7.23 19.21
C GLY A 49 1.95 7.41 20.61
N PRO A 50 1.10 6.48 21.07
CA PRO A 50 0.55 5.35 20.34
C PRO A 50 -0.56 5.77 19.37
N THR A 51 -0.71 5.02 18.28
CA THR A 51 -1.69 5.32 17.24
C THR A 51 -2.38 4.03 16.80
N PRO A 52 -3.59 4.11 16.20
CA PRO A 52 -4.28 2.92 15.71
C PRO A 52 -3.63 2.30 14.46
N LEU A 53 -2.79 3.05 13.75
CA LEU A 53 -2.09 2.57 12.55
C LEU A 53 -0.60 2.77 12.70
N VAL A 54 0.19 1.85 12.14
CA VAL A 54 1.64 2.03 12.05
C VAL A 54 2.04 2.62 10.69
N ALA A 55 1.17 2.54 9.69
CA ALA A 55 1.38 3.15 8.38
C ALA A 55 0.06 3.23 7.62
N MET A 56 -0.06 4.21 6.74
CA MET A 56 -1.15 4.33 5.78
C MET A 56 -0.57 4.65 4.42
N VAL A 57 -1.01 3.93 3.40
CA VAL A 57 -0.53 4.12 2.04
C VAL A 57 -1.70 4.59 1.18
N ILE A 58 -1.50 5.65 0.43
CA ILE A 58 -2.51 6.22 -0.46
C ILE A 58 -2.02 6.05 -1.89
N LEU A 59 -2.76 5.22 -2.64
CA LEU A 59 -2.43 4.89 -4.03
C LEU A 59 -3.53 5.48 -4.91
N ARG A 60 -3.17 6.46 -5.75
CA ARG A 60 -4.15 7.13 -6.61
C ARG A 60 -4.04 6.62 -8.03
N PHE A 61 -5.19 6.18 -8.56
CA PHE A 61 -5.33 5.68 -9.93
C PHE A 61 -6.26 6.61 -10.70
N ARG A 62 -6.29 6.49 -12.02
CA ARG A 62 -7.18 7.30 -12.86
C ARG A 62 -8.64 6.95 -12.61
N GLU A 63 -8.96 5.66 -12.47
CA GLU A 63 -10.33 5.19 -12.29
C GLU A 63 -10.36 3.82 -11.61
N GLN A 64 -11.54 3.40 -11.16
CA GLN A 64 -11.69 2.12 -10.46
C GLN A 64 -11.32 0.91 -11.34
N ALA A 65 -11.59 0.99 -12.65
CA ALA A 65 -11.20 -0.07 -13.56
C ALA A 65 -9.69 -0.30 -13.58
N ASP A 66 -8.90 0.75 -13.39
CA ASP A 66 -7.44 0.63 -13.29
C ASP A 66 -7.03 -0.14 -12.04
N ILE A 67 -7.71 0.11 -10.91
CA ILE A 67 -7.46 -0.64 -9.68
C ILE A 67 -7.76 -2.12 -9.89
N ASN A 68 -8.89 -2.43 -10.52
CA ASN A 68 -9.25 -3.81 -10.83
C ASN A 68 -8.18 -4.49 -11.68
N ALA A 69 -7.71 -3.82 -12.72
CA ALA A 69 -6.67 -4.35 -13.61
C ALA A 69 -5.35 -4.56 -12.85
N ALA A 70 -4.97 -3.59 -12.03
CA ALA A 70 -3.73 -3.66 -11.24
C ALA A 70 -3.77 -4.85 -10.28
N LEU A 71 -4.84 -4.97 -9.51
CA LEU A 71 -4.97 -6.05 -8.51
C LEU A 71 -5.07 -7.44 -9.15
N SER A 72 -5.49 -7.51 -10.41
CA SER A 72 -5.57 -8.77 -11.16
C SER A 72 -4.29 -9.10 -11.91
N SER A 73 -3.31 -8.19 -11.94
CA SER A 73 -2.09 -8.37 -12.71
C SER A 73 -1.14 -9.36 -12.05
N PRO A 74 -0.28 -10.04 -12.83
CA PRO A 74 0.72 -10.95 -12.26
C PRO A 74 1.69 -10.27 -11.31
N GLY A 75 2.01 -8.99 -11.53
CA GLY A 75 2.93 -8.24 -10.67
C GLY A 75 2.42 -8.06 -9.25
N THR A 76 1.09 -8.09 -9.05
CA THR A 76 0.51 -7.95 -7.72
C THR A 76 0.91 -9.09 -6.79
N ALA A 77 1.09 -10.30 -7.32
CA ALA A 77 1.54 -11.42 -6.49
C ALA A 77 2.90 -11.14 -5.84
N ARG A 78 3.80 -10.44 -6.55
CA ARG A 78 5.10 -10.05 -5.99
C ARG A 78 4.95 -9.00 -4.91
N VAL A 79 4.06 -8.03 -5.11
CA VAL A 79 3.80 -6.99 -4.12
C VAL A 79 3.25 -7.60 -2.84
N ILE A 80 2.26 -8.47 -2.97
CA ILE A 80 1.66 -9.16 -1.82
C ILE A 80 2.67 -10.06 -1.13
N GLY A 81 3.45 -10.82 -1.89
CA GLY A 81 4.46 -11.73 -1.36
C GLY A 81 5.58 -11.02 -0.61
N ASP A 82 5.85 -9.76 -0.98
CA ASP A 82 6.90 -8.98 -0.33
C ASP A 82 6.51 -8.43 1.04
N VAL A 83 5.21 -8.42 1.35
CA VAL A 83 4.71 -7.86 2.62
C VAL A 83 5.38 -8.54 3.83
N ALA A 84 5.54 -9.85 3.79
CA ALA A 84 6.15 -10.60 4.90
C ALA A 84 7.60 -10.21 5.18
N ASN A 85 8.27 -9.57 4.21
CA ASN A 85 9.66 -9.14 4.37
C ASN A 85 9.80 -7.89 5.23
N PHE A 86 8.74 -7.08 5.38
CA PHE A 86 8.82 -5.87 6.19
C PHE A 86 7.84 -5.83 7.35
N THR A 87 6.83 -6.70 7.37
CA THR A 87 5.85 -6.68 8.45
C THR A 87 5.19 -8.05 8.63
N ASP A 88 4.71 -8.31 9.85
CA ASP A 88 3.85 -9.44 10.18
C ASP A 88 2.40 -8.99 10.39
N ILE A 89 2.11 -7.69 10.17
CA ILE A 89 0.77 -7.13 10.30
C ILE A 89 -0.02 -7.38 9.01
N THR A 90 -1.27 -7.82 9.15
CA THR A 90 -2.17 -7.98 8.01
C THR A 90 -2.78 -6.62 7.66
N PRO A 91 -2.52 -6.07 6.48
CA PRO A 91 -3.09 -4.79 6.10
C PRO A 91 -4.57 -4.90 5.78
N THR A 92 -5.28 -3.78 5.92
CA THR A 92 -6.66 -3.64 5.48
C THR A 92 -6.71 -2.69 4.30
N ILE A 93 -7.68 -2.90 3.41
CA ILE A 93 -7.79 -2.15 2.16
C ILE A 93 -9.12 -1.41 2.15
N PHE A 94 -9.07 -0.14 1.73
CA PHE A 94 -10.25 0.69 1.52
C PHE A 94 -10.17 1.30 0.12
N ARG A 95 -11.22 1.12 -0.68
CA ARG A 95 -11.32 1.73 -2.01
C ARG A 95 -12.27 2.92 -1.94
N ALA A 96 -11.88 4.01 -2.58
CA ALA A 96 -12.66 5.24 -2.57
C ALA A 96 -12.68 5.88 -3.95
N ASP A 97 -13.72 6.64 -4.23
CA ASP A 97 -13.79 7.51 -5.39
C ASP A 97 -13.59 8.95 -4.92
N ASP A 98 -12.71 9.68 -5.60
CA ASP A 98 -12.55 11.10 -5.36
C ASP A 98 -13.68 11.84 -6.10
N GLU A 99 -14.30 12.77 -5.44
CA GLU A 99 -15.32 13.58 -6.10
C GLU A 99 -14.74 14.56 -7.08
#